data_2c96232fdc6fd5b52feb265f62a1d11f
#
_entry.id   2c96232fdc6fd5b52feb265f62a1d11f
#
_cell.length_a   1.000
_cell.length_b   1.000
_cell.length_c   1.000
_cell.angle_alpha   90.00
_cell.angle_beta   90.00
_cell.angle_gamma   90.00
#
_symmetry.space_group_name_H-M   'P 1'
#
loop_
_entity.id
_entity.type
_entity.pdbx_description
1 polymer ?
#
loop_
_entity_poly.entity_id
_entity_poly.type
_entity_poly.pdbx_seq_one_letter_code
_entity_poly.pdbx_strand_id
1 'polypeptide(L)'
;VLVILQQGQLINKTGVDVQGIVEIVSPQKTQNEWTFVGAPFASDYTLGAVKPVSEDVAMVKYNYTQGAWSNDWATINTHMEAAEGTFAWPFYTGAITFSTHNFGASTSSIYPANATADYTLNNGDVTVTKSTLQNTEGGYWMALANPYPAKLSVSKFLGENTSRLQGGCVYVFRNGTFDIDANHLSSGSDSIAMTEGFFVNFQENAEKKAVFTKSQLKNWNGNNTQAKSSSEFIELTLQNGKDKVRVYFAHNEDAEQGYDIFDANKMFATTGVAEPYFVTDGIALIKEEVAELPYYATMNVRSQQDTVMNFVLTNLPEGYAVSIIDGEEVIDLVEGGVYSTEILTGE
;
A
#
# COMPACT_ATOMS: atom_id res chain seq x y z
N VAL A 1 9.99 -21.88 -19.83
CA VAL A 1 9.51 -20.70 -19.08
C VAL A 1 8.17 -21.04 -18.46
N LEU A 2 8.02 -20.80 -17.17
CA LEU A 2 6.75 -20.83 -16.44
C LEU A 2 6.22 -19.39 -16.32
N VAL A 3 4.98 -19.15 -16.74
CA VAL A 3 4.35 -17.82 -16.60
C VAL A 3 3.27 -17.89 -15.53
N ILE A 4 3.37 -17.02 -14.52
CA ILE A 4 2.37 -16.87 -13.46
C ILE A 4 1.65 -15.54 -13.68
N LEU A 5 0.39 -15.63 -14.12
CA LEU A 5 -0.47 -14.47 -14.34
C LEU A 5 -1.00 -13.91 -13.03
N GLN A 6 -1.51 -12.69 -13.06
CA GLN A 6 -2.01 -11.94 -11.89
C GLN A 6 -3.03 -12.70 -11.02
N GLN A 7 -3.80 -13.62 -11.58
CA GLN A 7 -4.77 -14.46 -10.85
C GLN A 7 -4.16 -15.79 -10.40
N GLY A 8 -2.97 -16.15 -10.93
CA GLY A 8 -2.23 -17.33 -10.51
C GLY A 8 -1.49 -17.12 -9.20
N GLN A 9 -1.08 -18.22 -8.59
CA GLN A 9 -0.23 -18.22 -7.39
C GLN A 9 0.67 -19.44 -7.44
N LEU A 10 1.91 -19.28 -7.03
CA LEU A 10 2.82 -20.40 -6.80
C LEU A 10 3.10 -20.52 -5.30
N ILE A 11 2.41 -21.45 -4.65
CA ILE A 11 2.60 -21.76 -3.23
C ILE A 11 3.53 -22.95 -3.12
N ASN A 12 4.80 -22.69 -2.89
CA ASN A 12 5.81 -23.74 -2.77
C ASN A 12 5.91 -24.25 -1.31
N LYS A 13 5.34 -25.42 -1.07
CA LYS A 13 5.36 -26.07 0.24
C LYS A 13 6.54 -27.03 0.46
N THR A 14 7.29 -27.29 -0.59
CA THR A 14 8.36 -28.32 -0.53
C THR A 14 9.67 -27.77 0.02
N GLY A 15 9.89 -26.47 -0.04
CA GLY A 15 11.17 -25.84 0.29
C GLY A 15 12.26 -26.01 -0.78
N VAL A 16 11.94 -26.65 -1.90
CA VAL A 16 12.84 -26.81 -3.05
C VAL A 16 12.63 -25.64 -4.01
N ASP A 17 13.71 -25.00 -4.44
CA ASP A 17 13.65 -23.91 -5.38
C ASP A 17 13.08 -24.35 -6.73
N VAL A 18 12.29 -23.45 -7.33
CA VAL A 18 11.80 -23.65 -8.69
C VAL A 18 12.95 -23.51 -9.67
N GLN A 19 13.18 -24.55 -10.44
CA GLN A 19 14.22 -24.56 -11.45
C GLN A 19 13.72 -24.00 -12.78
N GLY A 20 14.57 -23.23 -13.46
CA GLY A 20 14.27 -22.63 -14.76
C GLY A 20 13.66 -21.23 -14.68
N ILE A 21 13.38 -20.67 -15.84
CA ILE A 21 12.90 -19.30 -15.96
C ILE A 21 11.42 -19.22 -15.59
N VAL A 22 11.10 -18.28 -14.70
CA VAL A 22 9.73 -17.96 -14.30
C VAL A 22 9.44 -16.48 -14.59
N GLU A 23 8.29 -16.21 -15.14
CA GLU A 23 7.73 -14.86 -15.32
C GLU A 23 6.58 -14.64 -14.34
N ILE A 24 6.61 -13.54 -13.63
CA ILE A 24 5.53 -13.09 -12.74
C ILE A 24 4.91 -11.84 -13.36
N VAL A 25 3.64 -11.93 -13.72
CA VAL A 25 2.91 -10.87 -14.41
C VAL A 25 2.09 -10.06 -13.42
N SER A 26 2.36 -8.75 -13.32
CA SER A 26 1.60 -7.83 -12.46
C SER A 26 0.16 -7.64 -12.99
N PRO A 27 -0.74 -7.06 -12.18
CA PRO A 27 -1.96 -6.46 -12.70
C PRO A 27 -1.68 -5.45 -13.82
N GLN A 28 -2.67 -5.21 -14.68
CA GLN A 28 -2.60 -4.18 -15.73
C GLN A 28 -2.30 -2.82 -15.10
N LYS A 29 -1.43 -2.06 -15.75
CA LYS A 29 -1.02 -0.71 -15.37
C LYS A 29 -1.44 0.26 -16.46
N THR A 30 -1.77 1.47 -16.07
CA THR A 30 -2.08 2.55 -17.00
C THR A 30 -0.80 3.25 -17.42
N GLN A 31 -0.70 3.58 -18.69
CA GLN A 31 0.41 4.37 -19.23
C GLN A 31 0.48 5.74 -18.53
N ASN A 32 1.69 6.15 -18.17
CA ASN A 32 1.99 7.44 -17.53
C ASN A 32 1.26 7.64 -16.19
N GLU A 33 1.02 6.55 -15.46
CA GLU A 33 0.53 6.60 -14.09
C GLU A 33 1.50 5.87 -13.14
N TRP A 34 1.78 6.48 -12.00
CA TRP A 34 2.58 5.84 -10.96
C TRP A 34 1.95 4.54 -10.47
N THR A 35 2.77 3.54 -10.28
CA THR A 35 2.37 2.25 -9.68
C THR A 35 3.43 1.76 -8.72
N PHE A 36 3.01 1.19 -7.59
CA PHE A 36 3.91 0.70 -6.57
C PHE A 36 4.10 -0.81 -6.73
N VAL A 37 5.33 -1.24 -6.95
CA VAL A 37 5.65 -2.62 -7.33
C VAL A 37 6.91 -3.14 -6.63
N GLY A 38 7.12 -4.46 -6.70
CA GLY A 38 8.36 -5.14 -6.37
C GLY A 38 8.36 -6.58 -6.88
N ALA A 39 9.52 -7.22 -6.94
CA ALA A 39 9.65 -8.57 -7.42
C ALA A 39 9.65 -9.60 -6.29
N PRO A 40 9.03 -10.77 -6.47
CA PRO A 40 9.00 -11.83 -5.47
C PRO A 40 10.28 -12.71 -5.53
N PHE A 41 11.45 -12.07 -5.50
CA PHE A 41 12.75 -12.75 -5.57
C PHE A 41 13.38 -12.91 -4.18
N ALA A 42 14.17 -13.96 -4.02
CA ALA A 42 14.87 -14.28 -2.79
C ALA A 42 16.10 -13.41 -2.53
N SER A 43 16.59 -12.72 -3.55
CA SER A 43 17.77 -11.85 -3.50
C SER A 43 17.51 -10.55 -4.25
N ASP A 44 18.46 -9.62 -4.14
CA ASP A 44 18.47 -8.38 -4.90
C ASP A 44 18.41 -8.64 -6.40
N TYR A 45 17.74 -7.74 -7.11
CA TYR A 45 17.57 -7.81 -8.55
C TYR A 45 17.81 -6.44 -9.20
N THR A 46 17.91 -6.41 -10.52
CA THR A 46 18.05 -5.17 -11.28
C THR A 46 16.92 -4.99 -12.28
N LEU A 47 16.83 -3.81 -12.92
CA LEU A 47 15.83 -3.56 -13.97
C LEU A 47 15.95 -4.54 -15.14
N GLY A 48 17.09 -5.20 -15.33
CA GLY A 48 17.22 -6.28 -16.31
C GLY A 48 16.30 -7.48 -16.09
N ALA A 49 15.71 -7.61 -14.89
CA ALA A 49 14.67 -8.61 -14.59
C ALA A 49 13.27 -8.17 -15.00
N VAL A 50 13.08 -6.93 -15.45
CA VAL A 50 11.79 -6.37 -15.84
C VAL A 50 11.57 -6.53 -17.34
N LYS A 51 10.39 -7.01 -17.73
CA LYS A 51 9.98 -7.22 -19.12
C LYS A 51 8.64 -6.52 -19.39
N PRO A 52 8.43 -5.77 -20.47
CA PRO A 52 9.46 -5.41 -21.45
C PRO A 52 10.59 -4.61 -20.80
N VAL A 53 11.75 -4.66 -21.43
CA VAL A 53 13.00 -4.12 -20.89
C VAL A 53 12.91 -2.63 -20.64
N SER A 54 13.77 -2.13 -19.82
CA SER A 54 13.92 -0.81 -19.18
C SER A 54 13.53 0.47 -19.97
N GLU A 55 13.35 0.40 -21.28
CA GLU A 55 12.88 1.53 -22.08
C GLU A 55 11.38 1.81 -21.91
N ASP A 56 10.62 0.80 -21.46
CA ASP A 56 9.16 0.89 -21.34
C ASP A 56 8.68 1.12 -19.90
N VAL A 57 9.58 0.98 -18.92
CA VAL A 57 9.27 1.19 -17.50
C VAL A 57 10.43 1.91 -16.81
N ALA A 58 10.16 3.09 -16.26
CA ALA A 58 11.10 3.76 -15.36
C ALA A 58 10.75 3.40 -13.91
N MET A 59 11.77 3.29 -13.03
CA MET A 59 11.57 3.00 -11.62
C MET A 59 12.36 3.97 -10.74
N VAL A 60 11.85 4.27 -9.56
CA VAL A 60 12.53 5.04 -8.52
C VAL A 60 12.46 4.31 -7.18
N LYS A 61 13.54 4.41 -6.41
CA LYS A 61 13.62 3.84 -5.05
C LYS A 61 13.19 4.85 -4.01
N TYR A 62 12.72 4.35 -2.87
CA TYR A 62 12.48 5.19 -1.71
C TYR A 62 13.80 5.50 -1.01
N ASN A 63 14.07 6.78 -0.79
CA ASN A 63 15.26 7.23 -0.08
C ASN A 63 14.95 7.37 1.42
N TYR A 64 15.35 6.38 2.19
CA TYR A 64 15.09 6.31 3.63
C TYR A 64 15.75 7.43 4.45
N THR A 65 16.83 8.04 3.93
CA THR A 65 17.51 9.15 4.59
C THR A 65 16.76 10.46 4.41
N GLN A 66 16.08 10.62 3.29
CA GLN A 66 15.31 11.82 2.96
C GLN A 66 13.82 11.66 3.26
N GLY A 67 13.35 10.41 3.43
CA GLY A 67 11.95 10.08 3.59
C GLY A 67 11.10 10.42 2.36
N ALA A 68 11.68 10.32 1.19
CA ALA A 68 11.07 10.68 -0.08
C ALA A 68 11.50 9.71 -1.18
N TRP A 69 10.81 9.76 -2.31
CA TRP A 69 11.26 9.05 -3.50
C TRP A 69 12.55 9.69 -4.03
N SER A 70 13.47 8.84 -4.50
CA SER A 70 14.70 9.31 -5.14
C SER A 70 14.35 10.17 -6.36
N ASN A 71 15.12 11.25 -6.58
CA ASN A 71 15.05 12.02 -7.81
C ASN A 71 15.78 11.33 -8.97
N ASP A 72 16.57 10.30 -8.65
CA ASP A 72 17.33 9.55 -9.64
C ASP A 72 16.55 8.32 -10.09
N TRP A 73 16.34 8.21 -11.38
CA TRP A 73 15.78 7.02 -12.00
C TRP A 73 16.72 5.83 -11.83
N ALA A 74 16.15 4.69 -11.50
CA ALA A 74 16.92 3.46 -11.48
C ALA A 74 17.46 3.13 -12.87
N THR A 75 18.72 2.78 -12.93
CA THR A 75 19.39 2.30 -14.15
C THR A 75 19.39 0.77 -14.18
N ILE A 76 19.81 0.20 -15.31
CA ILE A 76 19.97 -1.25 -15.47
C ILE A 76 20.85 -1.89 -14.39
N ASN A 77 21.77 -1.12 -13.80
CA ASN A 77 22.68 -1.57 -12.76
C ASN A 77 22.21 -1.23 -11.34
N THR A 78 21.08 -0.54 -11.20
CA THR A 78 20.55 -0.23 -9.88
C THR A 78 19.96 -1.49 -9.25
N HIS A 79 20.49 -1.87 -8.09
CA HIS A 79 19.98 -3.00 -7.32
C HIS A 79 18.72 -2.61 -6.56
N MET A 80 17.69 -3.44 -6.69
CA MET A 80 16.47 -3.45 -5.87
C MET A 80 16.66 -4.54 -4.81
N GLU A 81 16.50 -4.21 -3.54
CA GLU A 81 16.61 -5.21 -2.48
C GLU A 81 15.42 -6.20 -2.51
N ALA A 82 15.63 -7.41 -2.01
CA ALA A 82 14.55 -8.36 -1.83
C ALA A 82 13.45 -7.77 -0.91
N ALA A 83 12.19 -7.95 -1.28
CA ALA A 83 11.03 -7.37 -0.59
C ALA A 83 10.99 -5.81 -0.54
N GLU A 84 11.86 -5.11 -1.27
CA GLU A 84 11.80 -3.66 -1.40
C GLU A 84 10.70 -3.25 -2.37
N GLY A 85 9.90 -2.26 -1.96
CA GLY A 85 8.92 -1.62 -2.82
C GLY A 85 9.55 -0.47 -3.62
N THR A 86 9.21 -0.40 -4.90
CA THR A 86 9.67 0.64 -5.83
C THR A 86 8.49 1.27 -6.56
N PHE A 87 8.55 2.58 -6.83
CA PHE A 87 7.60 3.19 -7.74
C PHE A 87 8.04 2.99 -9.18
N ALA A 88 7.10 2.57 -10.01
CA ALA A 88 7.29 2.38 -11.43
C ALA A 88 6.40 3.34 -12.23
N TRP A 89 6.94 3.84 -13.33
CA TRP A 89 6.25 4.67 -14.32
C TRP A 89 6.29 3.95 -15.66
N PRO A 90 5.21 3.24 -16.04
CA PRO A 90 5.14 2.56 -17.32
C PRO A 90 4.87 3.56 -18.45
N PHE A 91 5.61 3.43 -19.55
CA PHE A 91 5.39 4.21 -20.77
C PHE A 91 4.38 3.55 -21.73
N TYR A 92 3.71 2.49 -21.30
CA TYR A 92 2.67 1.76 -22.03
C TYR A 92 1.53 1.32 -21.10
N THR A 93 0.37 1.06 -21.66
CA THR A 93 -0.73 0.41 -20.92
C THR A 93 -0.57 -1.10 -21.00
N GLY A 94 -0.35 -1.75 -19.88
CA GLY A 94 -0.12 -3.18 -19.82
C GLY A 94 0.41 -3.66 -18.49
N ALA A 95 0.73 -4.94 -18.39
CA ALA A 95 1.30 -5.51 -17.17
C ALA A 95 2.83 -5.35 -17.15
N ILE A 96 3.39 -5.07 -15.99
CA ILE A 96 4.83 -5.20 -15.74
C ILE A 96 5.11 -6.67 -15.43
N THR A 97 6.07 -7.25 -16.13
CA THR A 97 6.47 -8.65 -15.93
C THR A 97 7.86 -8.69 -15.32
N PHE A 98 7.99 -9.37 -14.19
CA PHE A 98 9.28 -9.69 -13.57
C PHE A 98 9.71 -11.09 -13.99
N SER A 99 10.93 -11.21 -14.50
CA SER A 99 11.52 -12.49 -14.93
C SER A 99 12.66 -12.89 -14.02
N THR A 100 12.76 -14.18 -13.72
CA THR A 100 13.96 -14.71 -13.06
C THR A 100 15.20 -14.69 -13.98
N HIS A 101 15.04 -14.41 -15.28
CA HIS A 101 16.15 -14.16 -16.19
C HIS A 101 16.48 -12.66 -16.27
N ASN A 102 17.74 -12.34 -16.20
CA ASN A 102 18.26 -10.97 -16.36
C ASN A 102 18.58 -10.69 -17.83
N PHE A 103 17.75 -9.88 -18.49
CA PHE A 103 17.97 -9.47 -19.88
C PHE A 103 19.12 -8.45 -20.04
N GLY A 104 19.65 -7.93 -18.93
CA GLY A 104 20.69 -6.90 -18.96
C GLY A 104 20.22 -5.63 -19.67
N ALA A 105 21.07 -5.04 -20.47
CA ALA A 105 20.76 -3.86 -21.30
C ALA A 105 20.06 -4.23 -22.64
N SER A 106 19.64 -5.49 -22.81
CA SER A 106 18.98 -5.91 -24.05
C SER A 106 17.58 -5.28 -24.16
N THR A 107 17.27 -4.69 -25.29
CA THR A 107 15.93 -4.21 -25.62
C THR A 107 15.02 -5.36 -26.09
N SER A 108 15.57 -6.56 -26.27
CA SER A 108 14.80 -7.74 -26.66
C SER A 108 14.20 -8.43 -25.45
N SER A 109 12.91 -8.64 -25.46
CA SER A 109 12.20 -9.47 -24.48
C SER A 109 12.17 -10.97 -24.87
N ILE A 110 12.96 -11.36 -25.84
CA ILE A 110 13.07 -12.74 -26.33
C ILE A 110 14.20 -13.44 -25.57
N TYR A 111 13.91 -14.60 -24.99
CA TYR A 111 14.92 -15.40 -24.32
C TYR A 111 15.95 -15.94 -25.32
N PRO A 112 17.25 -15.78 -25.01
CA PRO A 112 18.30 -16.49 -25.77
C PRO A 112 18.08 -18.01 -25.73
N ALA A 113 18.58 -18.72 -26.73
CA ALA A 113 18.40 -20.18 -26.84
C ALA A 113 18.89 -20.97 -25.60
N ASN A 114 19.88 -20.43 -24.89
CA ASN A 114 20.46 -21.03 -23.70
C ASN A 114 20.19 -20.17 -22.44
N ALA A 115 19.10 -19.42 -22.41
CA ALA A 115 18.77 -18.58 -21.26
C ALA A 115 18.58 -19.43 -19.99
N THR A 116 19.12 -18.95 -18.89
CA THR A 116 18.98 -19.53 -17.55
C THR A 116 18.30 -18.55 -16.62
N ALA A 117 17.84 -19.02 -15.48
CA ALA A 117 17.42 -18.15 -14.39
C ALA A 117 18.65 -17.56 -13.70
N ASP A 118 18.64 -16.25 -13.51
CA ASP A 118 19.68 -15.49 -12.77
C ASP A 118 19.19 -15.17 -11.36
N TYR A 119 17.86 -15.15 -11.16
CA TYR A 119 17.21 -14.93 -9.87
C TYR A 119 16.37 -16.14 -9.48
N THR A 120 16.23 -16.34 -8.18
CA THR A 120 15.38 -17.39 -7.60
C THR A 120 14.12 -16.76 -7.00
N LEU A 121 12.97 -17.37 -7.24
CA LEU A 121 11.74 -16.96 -6.55
C LEU A 121 11.88 -17.18 -5.06
N ASN A 122 11.37 -16.23 -4.28
CA ASN A 122 11.43 -16.37 -2.84
C ASN A 122 10.57 -17.56 -2.35
N ASN A 123 11.18 -18.43 -1.59
CA ASN A 123 10.63 -19.65 -1.02
C ASN A 123 10.92 -19.77 0.48
N GLY A 124 11.44 -18.73 1.10
CA GLY A 124 11.82 -18.64 2.50
C GLY A 124 11.12 -17.52 3.25
N ASP A 125 11.36 -17.44 4.53
CA ASP A 125 10.98 -16.28 5.31
C ASP A 125 11.92 -15.12 4.99
N VAL A 126 11.38 -13.89 4.99
CA VAL A 126 12.12 -12.66 4.67
C VAL A 126 12.00 -11.69 5.84
N THR A 127 13.13 -11.11 6.23
CA THR A 127 13.16 -10.03 7.21
C THR A 127 13.81 -8.81 6.59
N VAL A 128 13.11 -7.69 6.58
CA VAL A 128 13.62 -6.40 6.14
C VAL A 128 13.85 -5.53 7.36
N THR A 129 15.08 -5.05 7.54
CA THR A 129 15.45 -4.16 8.65
C THR A 129 16.12 -2.92 8.09
N LYS A 130 15.66 -1.74 8.51
CA LYS A 130 16.23 -0.44 8.13
C LYS A 130 16.54 0.36 9.40
N SER A 131 17.80 0.35 9.80
CA SER A 131 18.24 1.04 11.03
C SER A 131 18.25 2.58 10.93
N THR A 132 18.17 3.11 9.71
CA THR A 132 18.35 4.55 9.42
C THR A 132 17.08 5.24 8.93
N LEU A 133 15.89 4.69 9.23
CA LEU A 133 14.64 5.37 8.90
C LEU A 133 14.58 6.74 9.59
N GLN A 134 14.32 7.78 8.82
CA GLN A 134 14.11 9.12 9.33
C GLN A 134 12.61 9.33 9.58
N ASN A 135 12.28 10.10 10.62
CA ASN A 135 10.92 10.59 10.79
C ASN A 135 10.68 11.71 9.79
N THR A 136 9.84 11.46 8.82
CA THR A 136 9.48 12.41 7.78
C THR A 136 7.97 12.36 7.53
N GLU A 137 7.37 13.52 7.33
CA GLU A 137 5.91 13.65 7.13
C GLU A 137 5.10 12.86 8.20
N GLY A 138 5.53 12.96 9.44
CA GLY A 138 4.85 12.34 10.59
C GLY A 138 5.05 10.83 10.74
N GLY A 139 6.07 10.21 10.13
CA GLY A 139 6.25 8.78 10.30
C GLY A 139 7.62 8.21 9.96
N TYR A 140 7.85 6.99 10.42
CA TYR A 140 9.01 6.15 10.08
C TYR A 140 8.63 5.17 8.98
N TRP A 141 8.65 5.64 7.75
CA TRP A 141 8.12 4.94 6.59
C TRP A 141 9.08 3.93 5.99
N MET A 142 8.59 2.73 5.71
CA MET A 142 9.34 1.70 4.99
C MET A 142 8.56 1.23 3.76
N ALA A 143 9.19 1.35 2.59
CA ALA A 143 8.68 0.87 1.32
C ALA A 143 8.96 -0.63 1.18
N LEU A 144 7.91 -1.42 1.14
CA LEU A 144 7.96 -2.88 1.06
C LEU A 144 7.25 -3.37 -0.21
N ALA A 145 7.52 -4.62 -0.58
CA ALA A 145 6.74 -5.35 -1.58
C ALA A 145 6.50 -6.78 -1.11
N ASN A 146 5.43 -7.37 -1.61
CA ASN A 146 5.16 -8.77 -1.36
C ASN A 146 6.30 -9.65 -1.93
N PRO A 147 7.09 -10.33 -1.06
CA PRO A 147 8.24 -11.09 -1.49
C PRO A 147 7.90 -12.47 -2.07
N TYR A 148 6.64 -12.82 -2.20
CA TYR A 148 6.21 -14.15 -2.61
C TYR A 148 5.51 -14.16 -3.97
N PRO A 149 5.68 -15.24 -4.76
CA PRO A 149 4.90 -15.45 -5.98
C PRO A 149 3.46 -15.95 -5.67
N ALA A 150 2.86 -15.41 -4.63
CA ALA A 150 1.51 -15.69 -4.15
C ALA A 150 0.97 -14.49 -3.39
N LYS A 151 -0.36 -14.41 -3.19
CA LYS A 151 -0.97 -13.33 -2.42
C LYS A 151 -0.59 -13.41 -0.94
N LEU A 152 -0.15 -12.30 -0.38
CA LEU A 152 0.12 -12.12 1.06
C LEU A 152 -1.18 -11.70 1.76
N SER A 153 -1.56 -12.36 2.84
CA SER A 153 -2.71 -11.95 3.67
C SER A 153 -2.33 -10.76 4.54
N VAL A 154 -3.08 -9.67 4.46
CA VAL A 154 -2.87 -8.47 5.29
C VAL A 154 -3.02 -8.83 6.77
N SER A 155 -4.10 -9.51 7.16
CA SER A 155 -4.34 -9.87 8.55
C SER A 155 -3.23 -10.73 9.17
N LYS A 156 -2.67 -11.67 8.40
CA LYS A 156 -1.57 -12.52 8.89
C LYS A 156 -0.25 -11.75 8.95
N PHE A 157 0.01 -10.87 7.98
CA PHE A 157 1.19 -9.98 8.01
C PHE A 157 1.11 -9.05 9.22
N LEU A 158 -0.03 -8.42 9.46
CA LEU A 158 -0.25 -7.57 10.62
C LEU A 158 -0.14 -8.36 11.93
N GLY A 159 -0.68 -9.58 12.02
CA GLY A 159 -0.53 -10.42 13.21
C GLY A 159 0.90 -10.63 13.67
N GLU A 160 1.88 -10.64 12.75
CA GLU A 160 3.31 -10.76 13.05
C GLU A 160 3.99 -9.39 13.31
N ASN A 161 3.46 -8.31 12.77
CA ASN A 161 4.15 -7.01 12.70
C ASN A 161 3.50 -5.88 13.50
N THR A 162 2.20 -5.98 13.85
CA THR A 162 1.39 -4.88 14.44
C THR A 162 2.06 -4.23 15.65
N SER A 163 2.68 -5.00 16.54
CA SER A 163 3.33 -4.45 17.74
C SER A 163 4.46 -3.44 17.47
N ARG A 164 4.89 -3.32 16.22
CA ARG A 164 5.92 -2.39 15.77
C ARG A 164 5.37 -1.28 14.89
N LEU A 165 4.13 -1.43 14.40
CA LEU A 165 3.53 -0.53 13.42
C LEU A 165 2.66 0.53 14.08
N GLN A 166 2.80 1.75 13.62
CA GLN A 166 1.90 2.85 13.92
C GLN A 166 0.57 2.63 13.19
N GLY A 167 -0.54 2.76 13.89
CA GLY A 167 -1.88 2.59 13.34
C GLY A 167 -2.28 1.16 12.96
N GLY A 168 -1.42 0.16 13.18
CA GLY A 168 -1.74 -1.26 12.94
C GLY A 168 -2.21 -1.58 11.52
N CYS A 169 -1.71 -0.89 10.49
CA CYS A 169 -2.16 -1.02 9.11
C CYS A 169 -0.99 -1.06 8.12
N VAL A 170 -1.30 -1.39 6.88
CA VAL A 170 -0.41 -1.23 5.72
C VAL A 170 -1.00 -0.16 4.79
N TYR A 171 -0.15 0.55 4.08
CA TYR A 171 -0.53 1.60 3.14
C TYR A 171 -0.33 1.10 1.72
N VAL A 172 -1.38 1.11 0.94
CA VAL A 172 -1.38 0.64 -0.44
C VAL A 172 -1.64 1.80 -1.40
N PHE A 173 -0.90 1.86 -2.49
CA PHE A 173 -1.09 2.90 -3.50
C PHE A 173 -2.11 2.45 -4.54
N ARG A 174 -3.28 3.08 -4.55
CA ARG A 174 -4.38 2.77 -5.46
C ARG A 174 -5.05 4.04 -5.95
N ASN A 175 -5.45 4.06 -7.21
CA ASN A 175 -6.16 5.18 -7.82
C ASN A 175 -5.47 6.54 -7.61
N GLY A 176 -4.13 6.56 -7.62
CA GLY A 176 -3.36 7.79 -7.50
C GLY A 176 -3.18 8.32 -6.07
N THR A 177 -3.64 7.61 -5.05
CA THR A 177 -3.51 7.98 -3.64
C THR A 177 -3.09 6.80 -2.78
N PHE A 178 -2.67 7.06 -1.54
CA PHE A 178 -2.45 6.04 -0.52
C PHE A 178 -3.74 5.83 0.28
N ASP A 179 -4.15 4.58 0.35
CA ASP A 179 -5.23 4.10 1.21
C ASP A 179 -4.65 3.08 2.20
N ILE A 180 -5.38 2.72 3.24
CA ILE A 180 -4.93 1.72 4.21
C ILE A 180 -5.69 0.41 4.05
N ASP A 181 -4.97 -0.69 4.28
CA ASP A 181 -5.54 -2.00 4.54
C ASP A 181 -5.19 -2.40 5.99
N ALA A 182 -6.20 -2.69 6.79
CA ALA A 182 -6.06 -3.13 8.17
C ALA A 182 -7.04 -4.26 8.46
N ASN A 183 -6.92 -4.87 9.62
CA ASN A 183 -7.95 -5.75 10.12
C ASN A 183 -9.24 -4.96 10.32
N HIS A 184 -10.39 -5.57 10.01
CA HIS A 184 -11.71 -4.98 10.22
C HIS A 184 -12.14 -3.82 9.30
N LEU A 185 -11.36 -3.46 8.27
CA LEU A 185 -11.84 -2.53 7.24
C LEU A 185 -12.74 -3.23 6.23
N SER A 186 -13.90 -2.66 5.94
CA SER A 186 -14.84 -3.20 4.96
C SER A 186 -14.41 -2.98 3.52
N SER A 187 -13.75 -1.86 3.26
CA SER A 187 -13.33 -1.40 1.94
C SER A 187 -11.96 -1.90 1.51
N GLY A 188 -11.13 -2.34 2.47
CA GLY A 188 -9.77 -2.82 2.21
C GLY A 188 -9.70 -4.13 1.44
N SER A 189 -8.59 -4.36 0.77
CA SER A 189 -8.24 -5.70 0.30
C SER A 189 -7.69 -6.49 1.47
N ASP A 190 -8.09 -7.75 1.62
CA ASP A 190 -7.54 -8.65 2.63
C ASP A 190 -6.17 -9.22 2.22
N SER A 191 -5.61 -8.74 1.11
CA SER A 191 -4.35 -9.28 0.58
C SER A 191 -3.57 -8.26 -0.28
N ILE A 192 -2.25 -8.35 -0.19
CA ILE A 192 -1.30 -7.72 -1.09
C ILE A 192 -1.03 -8.69 -2.24
N ALA A 193 -1.23 -8.23 -3.48
CA ALA A 193 -1.01 -9.07 -4.65
C ALA A 193 0.47 -9.43 -4.84
N MET A 194 0.75 -10.44 -5.66
CA MET A 194 2.10 -10.64 -6.20
C MET A 194 2.56 -9.35 -6.87
N THR A 195 3.82 -8.98 -6.70
CA THR A 195 4.39 -7.77 -7.29
C THR A 195 3.79 -6.44 -6.82
N GLU A 196 2.89 -6.43 -5.85
CA GLU A 196 2.35 -5.19 -5.28
C GLU A 196 3.27 -4.67 -4.17
N GLY A 197 3.61 -3.37 -4.28
CA GLY A 197 4.31 -2.63 -3.23
C GLY A 197 3.31 -2.03 -2.23
N PHE A 198 3.79 -1.80 -1.01
CA PHE A 198 3.04 -1.16 0.06
C PHE A 198 4.00 -0.50 1.06
N PHE A 199 3.50 0.45 1.85
CA PHE A 199 4.25 1.01 2.96
C PHE A 199 3.75 0.47 4.31
N VAL A 200 4.65 0.50 5.26
CA VAL A 200 4.33 0.46 6.69
C VAL A 200 4.92 1.70 7.38
N ASN A 201 4.24 2.18 8.41
CA ASN A 201 4.75 3.19 9.31
C ASN A 201 5.12 2.52 10.64
N PHE A 202 6.31 2.77 11.15
CA PHE A 202 6.75 2.20 12.43
C PHE A 202 6.54 3.19 13.56
N GLN A 203 6.19 2.68 14.74
CA GLN A 203 6.23 3.45 15.96
C GLN A 203 7.66 3.96 16.23
N GLU A 204 7.78 5.14 16.83
CA GLU A 204 9.07 5.80 17.06
C GLU A 204 10.09 4.90 17.77
N ASN A 205 9.69 4.27 18.85
CA ASN A 205 10.56 3.49 19.72
C ASN A 205 10.63 1.99 19.33
N ALA A 206 9.95 1.57 18.26
CA ALA A 206 9.98 0.19 17.82
C ALA A 206 11.18 -0.12 16.92
N GLU A 207 11.57 -1.39 16.87
CA GLU A 207 12.53 -1.88 15.88
C GLU A 207 11.95 -1.71 14.48
N LYS A 208 12.68 -1.05 13.58
CA LYS A 208 12.25 -0.80 12.19
C LYS A 208 12.47 -2.07 11.34
N LYS A 209 11.65 -3.08 11.64
CA LYS A 209 11.77 -4.44 11.11
C LYS A 209 10.44 -5.00 10.68
N ALA A 210 10.33 -5.39 9.41
CA ALA A 210 9.20 -6.12 8.86
C ALA A 210 9.56 -7.60 8.66
N VAL A 211 8.66 -8.48 9.08
CA VAL A 211 8.83 -9.94 9.01
C VAL A 211 7.79 -10.53 8.07
N PHE A 212 8.26 -11.26 7.09
CA PHE A 212 7.44 -12.04 6.16
C PHE A 212 7.70 -13.52 6.39
N THR A 213 6.63 -14.29 6.53
CA THR A 213 6.70 -15.74 6.65
C THR A 213 5.77 -16.42 5.65
N LYS A 214 6.10 -17.62 5.23
CA LYS A 214 5.25 -18.39 4.30
C LYS A 214 3.86 -18.66 4.86
N SER A 215 3.69 -18.71 6.17
CA SER A 215 2.39 -18.89 6.82
C SER A 215 1.43 -17.73 6.58
N GLN A 216 1.96 -16.54 6.24
CA GLN A 216 1.17 -15.35 5.90
C GLN A 216 0.54 -15.41 4.50
N LEU A 217 0.93 -16.37 3.66
CA LEU A 217 0.34 -16.51 2.34
C LEU A 217 -1.16 -16.82 2.45
N LYS A 218 -1.94 -16.17 1.59
CA LYS A 218 -3.36 -16.50 1.42
C LYS A 218 -3.46 -17.93 0.87
N ASN A 219 -4.35 -18.74 1.44
CA ASN A 219 -4.53 -20.15 1.06
C ASN A 219 -3.33 -21.09 1.38
N TRP A 220 -2.39 -20.69 2.24
CA TRP A 220 -1.29 -21.56 2.67
C TRP A 220 -1.79 -22.90 3.25
N ASN A 221 -2.84 -22.86 4.08
CA ASN A 221 -3.45 -24.03 4.72
C ASN A 221 -4.74 -24.53 4.04
N GLY A 222 -4.99 -24.16 2.78
CA GLY A 222 -6.24 -24.46 2.06
C GLY A 222 -7.13 -23.22 1.94
N ASN A 223 -8.40 -23.41 1.55
CA ASN A 223 -9.35 -22.31 1.36
C ASN A 223 -9.71 -21.64 2.70
N ASN A 224 -8.90 -20.71 3.13
CA ASN A 224 -9.29 -19.76 4.18
C ASN A 224 -10.16 -18.67 3.54
N THR A 225 -11.43 -18.96 3.37
CA THR A 225 -12.45 -17.94 3.27
C THR A 225 -12.70 -17.43 4.70
N GLN A 226 -11.88 -16.53 5.21
CA GLN A 226 -12.35 -15.68 6.29
C GLN A 226 -13.45 -14.82 5.68
N ALA A 227 -14.66 -14.98 6.18
CA ALA A 227 -15.72 -14.01 5.93
C ALA A 227 -15.17 -12.65 6.37
N LYS A 228 -15.28 -11.62 5.52
CA LYS A 228 -15.05 -10.25 5.94
C LYS A 228 -15.97 -10.02 7.14
N SER A 229 -15.41 -9.70 8.30
CA SER A 229 -16.18 -9.14 9.41
C SER A 229 -16.78 -7.82 8.95
N SER A 230 -17.93 -7.43 9.48
CA SER A 230 -18.42 -6.05 9.35
C SER A 230 -17.31 -5.11 9.80
N SER A 231 -17.09 -4.01 9.08
CA SER A 231 -16.13 -2.99 9.51
C SER A 231 -16.60 -2.39 10.84
N GLU A 232 -15.67 -2.28 11.78
CA GLU A 232 -15.86 -1.59 13.05
C GLU A 232 -15.59 -0.09 12.90
N PHE A 233 -15.11 0.34 11.73
CA PHE A 233 -14.78 1.73 11.43
C PHE A 233 -15.92 2.45 10.73
N ILE A 234 -16.14 3.69 11.12
CA ILE A 234 -16.86 4.69 10.32
C ILE A 234 -15.96 5.02 9.13
N GLU A 235 -16.47 4.83 7.91
CA GLU A 235 -15.70 5.10 6.68
C GLU A 235 -16.34 6.25 5.91
N LEU A 236 -15.61 7.36 5.78
CA LEU A 236 -16.03 8.51 5.00
C LEU A 236 -15.20 8.56 3.71
N THR A 237 -15.86 8.54 2.57
CA THR A 237 -15.25 8.59 1.25
C THR A 237 -15.43 9.96 0.61
N LEU A 238 -14.33 10.61 0.28
CA LEU A 238 -14.32 11.78 -0.58
C LEU A 238 -14.35 11.33 -2.04
N GLN A 239 -15.32 11.83 -2.80
CA GLN A 239 -15.48 11.50 -4.22
C GLN A 239 -15.39 12.76 -5.09
N ASN A 240 -14.51 12.70 -6.10
CA ASN A 240 -14.41 13.69 -7.16
C ASN A 240 -14.31 12.97 -8.51
N GLY A 241 -15.39 12.93 -9.27
CA GLY A 241 -15.44 12.15 -10.50
C GLY A 241 -15.17 10.65 -10.25
N LYS A 242 -14.07 10.14 -10.80
CA LYS A 242 -13.64 8.75 -10.62
C LYS A 242 -12.81 8.50 -9.35
N ASP A 243 -12.28 9.58 -8.77
CA ASP A 243 -11.35 9.50 -7.65
C ASP A 243 -12.13 9.30 -6.35
N LYS A 244 -11.65 8.38 -5.53
CA LYS A 244 -12.25 8.03 -4.23
C LYS A 244 -11.15 7.88 -3.22
N VAL A 245 -11.16 8.75 -2.21
CA VAL A 245 -10.20 8.75 -1.11
C VAL A 245 -10.95 8.63 0.20
N ARG A 246 -10.44 7.79 1.10
CA ARG A 246 -11.12 7.46 2.36
C ARG A 246 -10.38 8.00 3.56
N VAL A 247 -11.16 8.25 4.61
CA VAL A 247 -10.69 8.38 5.98
C VAL A 247 -11.52 7.48 6.88
N TYR A 248 -10.94 7.09 8.00
CA TYR A 248 -11.48 6.08 8.90
C TYR A 248 -11.50 6.60 10.33
N PHE A 249 -12.57 6.32 11.04
CA PHE A 249 -12.73 6.69 12.44
C PHE A 249 -13.29 5.50 13.23
N ALA A 250 -12.84 5.29 14.47
CA ALA A 250 -13.41 4.29 15.36
C ALA A 250 -13.39 4.73 16.82
N HIS A 251 -14.32 4.16 17.59
CA HIS A 251 -14.22 4.12 19.05
C HIS A 251 -13.43 2.89 19.48
N ASN A 252 -12.42 3.11 20.32
CA ASN A 252 -11.56 2.08 20.87
C ASN A 252 -11.23 2.44 22.32
N GLU A 253 -11.73 1.65 23.27
CA GLU A 253 -11.55 1.91 24.72
C GLU A 253 -10.07 1.91 25.17
N ASP A 254 -9.18 1.31 24.38
CA ASP A 254 -7.74 1.29 24.63
C ASP A 254 -7.00 2.49 24.02
N ALA A 255 -7.67 3.34 23.22
CA ALA A 255 -7.08 4.53 22.60
C ALA A 255 -7.03 5.71 23.60
N GLU A 256 -6.24 6.75 23.26
CA GLU A 256 -6.20 8.03 23.97
C GLU A 256 -7.10 9.06 23.23
N GLN A 257 -7.30 10.24 23.86
CA GLN A 257 -8.02 11.36 23.22
C GLN A 257 -7.10 12.27 22.40
N GLY A 258 -5.88 11.86 22.15
CA GLY A 258 -4.87 12.52 21.35
C GLY A 258 -4.19 11.52 20.44
N TYR A 259 -3.14 11.96 19.75
CA TYR A 259 -2.37 11.08 18.88
C TYR A 259 -1.69 9.94 19.65
N ASP A 260 -2.00 8.71 19.26
CA ASP A 260 -1.43 7.52 19.89
C ASP A 260 -1.05 6.41 18.87
N ILE A 261 -0.76 5.20 19.39
CA ILE A 261 -0.32 4.07 18.58
C ILE A 261 -1.43 3.46 17.70
N PHE A 262 -2.69 3.75 17.98
CA PHE A 262 -3.84 3.27 17.22
C PHE A 262 -4.10 4.15 15.99
N ASP A 263 -3.63 5.39 15.99
CA ASP A 263 -3.81 6.34 14.91
C ASP A 263 -2.89 6.06 13.73
N ALA A 264 -3.42 6.18 12.52
CA ALA A 264 -2.64 6.02 11.31
C ALA A 264 -2.38 7.37 10.62
N ASN A 265 -1.11 7.73 10.47
CA ASN A 265 -0.69 8.96 9.81
C ASN A 265 -1.16 9.00 8.36
N LYS A 266 -1.52 10.17 7.85
CA LYS A 266 -1.81 10.37 6.43
C LYS A 266 -0.51 10.41 5.62
N MET A 267 -0.37 9.50 4.68
CA MET A 267 0.64 9.60 3.63
C MET A 267 -0.01 10.27 2.41
N PHE A 268 0.50 11.44 2.04
CA PHE A 268 -0.01 12.19 0.90
C PHE A 268 0.64 11.76 -0.41
N ALA A 269 -0.19 11.61 -1.45
CA ALA A 269 0.31 11.39 -2.79
C ALA A 269 0.64 12.73 -3.50
N THR A 270 1.45 12.64 -4.54
CA THR A 270 1.85 13.81 -5.37
C THR A 270 1.07 13.88 -6.69
N THR A 271 -0.02 13.15 -6.79
CA THR A 271 -0.77 12.94 -8.05
C THR A 271 -1.80 14.03 -8.35
N GLY A 272 -2.03 14.96 -7.41
CA GLY A 272 -3.04 16.00 -7.55
C GLY A 272 -4.47 15.56 -7.24
N VAL A 273 -4.68 14.33 -6.81
CA VAL A 273 -5.95 13.87 -6.25
C VAL A 273 -6.21 14.61 -4.94
N ALA A 274 -7.43 15.07 -4.72
CA ALA A 274 -7.78 15.68 -3.45
C ALA A 274 -7.90 14.64 -2.34
N GLU A 275 -7.30 14.93 -1.18
CA GLU A 275 -7.11 13.97 -0.11
C GLU A 275 -7.64 14.51 1.22
N PRO A 276 -8.70 13.88 1.81
CA PRO A 276 -9.19 14.18 3.15
C PRO A 276 -8.25 13.61 4.21
N TYR A 277 -8.20 14.25 5.37
CA TYR A 277 -7.47 13.77 6.53
C TYR A 277 -7.99 14.43 7.82
N PHE A 278 -7.86 13.72 8.95
CA PHE A 278 -8.10 14.31 10.26
C PHE A 278 -6.84 15.03 10.75
N VAL A 279 -7.01 15.92 11.71
CA VAL A 279 -5.89 16.61 12.37
C VAL A 279 -6.03 16.47 13.86
N THR A 280 -5.10 15.74 14.48
CA THR A 280 -5.00 15.54 15.92
C THR A 280 -3.59 15.84 16.37
N ASP A 281 -3.44 16.71 17.36
CA ASP A 281 -2.14 17.21 17.87
C ASP A 281 -1.22 17.80 16.78
N GLY A 282 -1.81 18.35 15.70
CA GLY A 282 -1.08 18.90 14.55
C GLY A 282 -0.59 17.85 13.57
N ILE A 283 -0.97 16.59 13.74
CA ILE A 283 -0.62 15.47 12.88
C ILE A 283 -1.77 15.14 11.93
N ALA A 284 -1.46 14.97 10.64
CA ALA A 284 -2.44 14.55 9.65
C ALA A 284 -2.65 13.03 9.72
N LEU A 285 -3.91 12.60 9.84
CA LEU A 285 -4.30 11.20 10.02
C LEU A 285 -5.23 10.74 8.90
N ILE A 286 -5.04 9.51 8.42
CA ILE A 286 -5.99 8.81 7.56
C ILE A 286 -6.98 7.98 8.39
N LYS A 287 -6.57 7.56 9.59
CA LYS A 287 -7.38 6.83 10.56
C LYS A 287 -7.17 7.42 11.94
N GLU A 288 -8.25 7.68 12.66
CA GLU A 288 -8.27 8.17 14.04
C GLU A 288 -9.12 7.24 14.91
N GLU A 289 -8.59 6.85 16.07
CA GLU A 289 -9.30 6.05 17.06
C GLU A 289 -9.34 6.80 18.39
N VAL A 290 -10.50 6.81 19.07
CA VAL A 290 -10.70 7.56 20.31
C VAL A 290 -11.41 6.74 21.38
N ALA A 291 -11.07 6.99 22.67
CA ALA A 291 -11.64 6.27 23.81
C ALA A 291 -13.00 6.77 24.24
N GLU A 292 -13.36 8.00 23.96
CA GLU A 292 -14.59 8.61 24.48
C GLU A 292 -15.47 9.20 23.38
N LEU A 293 -16.79 9.05 23.53
CA LEU A 293 -17.80 9.65 22.67
C LEU A 293 -18.78 10.50 23.51
N PRO A 294 -19.39 11.58 22.98
CA PRO A 294 -19.20 12.08 21.60
C PRO A 294 -17.84 12.72 21.38
N TYR A 295 -17.34 12.65 20.15
CA TYR A 295 -16.05 13.22 19.74
C TYR A 295 -16.22 14.16 18.54
N TYR A 296 -15.41 15.21 18.47
CA TYR A 296 -15.37 16.19 17.40
C TYR A 296 -14.02 16.13 16.69
N ALA A 297 -13.96 15.43 15.56
CA ALA A 297 -12.77 15.40 14.72
C ALA A 297 -12.68 16.63 13.83
N THR A 298 -11.49 17.21 13.69
CA THR A 298 -11.23 18.22 12.68
C THR A 298 -10.81 17.53 11.39
N MET A 299 -11.56 17.71 10.31
CA MET A 299 -11.23 17.15 9.01
C MET A 299 -10.83 18.26 8.03
N ASN A 300 -9.71 18.08 7.37
CA ASN A 300 -9.20 18.94 6.31
C ASN A 300 -9.15 18.19 4.98
N VAL A 301 -9.05 18.95 3.90
CA VAL A 301 -8.84 18.39 2.54
C VAL A 301 -7.65 19.09 1.90
N ARG A 302 -6.63 18.34 1.50
CA ARG A 302 -5.56 18.85 0.66
C ARG A 302 -5.97 18.77 -0.80
N SER A 303 -6.10 19.91 -1.47
CA SER A 303 -6.40 19.99 -2.90
C SER A 303 -5.42 20.93 -3.62
N GLN A 304 -5.08 20.62 -4.89
CA GLN A 304 -4.26 21.45 -5.75
C GLN A 304 -5.06 22.40 -6.63
N GLN A 305 -6.39 22.27 -6.63
CA GLN A 305 -7.31 23.11 -7.42
C GLN A 305 -8.64 23.24 -6.74
N ASP A 306 -9.33 24.34 -6.99
CA ASP A 306 -10.69 24.54 -6.52
C ASP A 306 -11.61 23.49 -7.13
N THR A 307 -12.44 22.86 -6.31
CA THR A 307 -13.31 21.79 -6.79
C THR A 307 -14.49 21.56 -5.84
N VAL A 308 -15.58 21.07 -6.38
CA VAL A 308 -16.71 20.56 -5.57
C VAL A 308 -16.45 19.10 -5.23
N MET A 309 -16.53 18.78 -3.95
CA MET A 309 -16.31 17.46 -3.40
C MET A 309 -17.58 16.88 -2.81
N ASN A 310 -17.74 15.57 -2.95
CA ASN A 310 -18.81 14.82 -2.33
C ASN A 310 -18.24 13.92 -1.24
N PHE A 311 -18.65 14.16 0.00
CA PHE A 311 -18.38 13.25 1.12
C PHE A 311 -19.52 12.25 1.22
N VAL A 312 -19.18 10.97 1.20
CA VAL A 312 -20.14 9.86 1.28
C VAL A 312 -19.79 9.01 2.48
N LEU A 313 -20.74 8.86 3.40
CA LEU A 313 -20.63 7.91 4.50
C LEU A 313 -20.78 6.50 3.92
N THR A 314 -19.67 5.78 3.76
CA THR A 314 -19.63 4.48 3.07
C THR A 314 -19.73 3.29 3.99
N ASN A 315 -19.50 3.50 5.30
CA ASN A 315 -19.76 2.52 6.33
C ASN A 315 -20.09 3.21 7.66
N LEU A 316 -21.18 2.79 8.28
CA LEU A 316 -21.62 3.24 9.60
C LEU A 316 -21.92 2.01 10.47
N PRO A 317 -21.07 1.68 11.45
CA PRO A 317 -21.33 0.58 12.38
C PRO A 317 -22.61 0.82 13.20
N GLU A 318 -23.28 -0.24 13.60
CA GLU A 318 -24.49 -0.16 14.40
C GLU A 318 -24.26 0.56 15.74
N GLY A 319 -25.15 1.45 16.12
CA GLY A 319 -25.07 2.20 17.37
C GLY A 319 -24.37 3.55 17.27
N TYR A 320 -23.81 3.91 16.11
CA TYR A 320 -23.17 5.19 15.89
C TYR A 320 -24.05 6.16 15.09
N ALA A 321 -23.80 7.45 15.27
CA ALA A 321 -24.35 8.53 14.45
C ALA A 321 -23.19 9.46 14.07
N VAL A 322 -23.24 10.02 12.87
CA VAL A 322 -22.23 10.93 12.32
C VAL A 322 -22.90 12.18 11.80
N SER A 323 -22.36 13.34 12.16
CA SER A 323 -22.79 14.63 11.60
C SER A 323 -21.56 15.39 11.10
N ILE A 324 -21.72 16.14 10.02
CA ILE A 324 -20.75 17.15 9.58
C ILE A 324 -21.19 18.49 10.13
N ILE A 325 -20.25 19.24 10.71
CA ILE A 325 -20.45 20.62 11.12
C ILE A 325 -19.70 21.51 10.12
N ASP A 326 -20.46 22.30 9.35
CA ASP A 326 -19.94 23.24 8.38
C ASP A 326 -20.36 24.67 8.78
N GLY A 327 -19.45 25.40 9.38
CA GLY A 327 -19.75 26.69 9.99
C GLY A 327 -20.78 26.57 11.12
N GLU A 328 -22.00 27.12 10.93
CA GLU A 328 -23.12 27.05 11.89
C GLU A 328 -24.11 25.91 11.56
N GLU A 329 -23.92 25.22 10.45
CA GLU A 329 -24.84 24.16 10.00
C GLU A 329 -24.36 22.79 10.54
N VAL A 330 -25.31 21.99 11.05
CA VAL A 330 -25.10 20.61 11.48
C VAL A 330 -25.90 19.68 10.56
N ILE A 331 -25.21 18.80 9.87
CA ILE A 331 -25.77 17.93 8.84
C ILE A 331 -25.56 16.47 9.25
N ASP A 332 -26.67 15.81 9.61
CA ASP A 332 -26.62 14.38 9.95
C ASP A 332 -26.42 13.54 8.70
N LEU A 333 -25.40 12.68 8.74
CA LEU A 333 -25.11 11.73 7.67
C LEU A 333 -25.75 10.38 7.96
N VAL A 334 -26.30 9.79 6.91
CA VAL A 334 -26.75 8.40 6.90
C VAL A 334 -25.88 7.60 5.96
N GLU A 335 -25.77 6.29 6.15
CA GLU A 335 -25.00 5.43 5.26
C GLU A 335 -25.50 5.57 3.80
N GLY A 336 -24.58 5.82 2.88
CA GLY A 336 -24.89 6.18 1.49
C GLY A 336 -25.31 7.63 1.28
N GLY A 337 -25.50 8.42 2.35
CA GLY A 337 -25.80 9.85 2.27
C GLY A 337 -24.60 10.64 1.73
N VAL A 338 -24.89 11.71 0.99
CA VAL A 338 -23.89 12.56 0.33
C VAL A 338 -23.99 13.97 0.88
N TYR A 339 -22.85 14.50 1.32
CA TYR A 339 -22.66 15.92 1.61
C TYR A 339 -21.72 16.52 0.58
N SER A 340 -22.10 17.65 -0.02
CA SER A 340 -21.32 18.34 -1.07
C SER A 340 -20.88 19.71 -0.59
N THR A 341 -19.59 20.01 -0.73
CA THR A 341 -19.03 21.31 -0.42
C THR A 341 -17.98 21.72 -1.44
N GLU A 342 -17.72 23.01 -1.55
CA GLU A 342 -16.64 23.56 -2.38
C GLU A 342 -15.36 23.63 -1.56
N ILE A 343 -14.28 23.06 -2.11
CA ILE A 343 -12.95 23.12 -1.52
C ILE A 343 -12.13 24.12 -2.32
N LEU A 344 -11.61 25.12 -1.65
CA LEU A 344 -10.74 26.14 -2.26
C LEU A 344 -9.26 25.76 -2.11
N THR A 345 -8.46 26.10 -3.12
CA THR A 345 -7.02 25.83 -3.13
C THR A 345 -6.33 26.52 -1.97
N GLY A 346 -5.62 25.75 -1.13
CA GLY A 346 -4.82 26.28 -0.02
C GLY A 346 -5.55 26.32 1.33
N GLU A 347 -6.73 25.73 1.43
CA GLU A 347 -7.43 25.46 2.71
C GLU A 347 -7.11 24.08 3.24
#